data_c71e2d68949b0aa83da0e9c8558b1bfb
#
_entry.id   c71e2d68949b0aa83da0e9c8558b1bfb
#
_cell.length_a   1.000
_cell.length_b   1.000
_cell.length_c   1.000
_cell.angle_alpha   90.00
_cell.angle_beta   90.00
_cell.angle_gamma   90.00
#
_symmetry.space_group_name_H-M   'P 1'
#
loop_
_entity.id
_entity.type
_entity.pdbx_description
1 polymer ?
#
loop_
_entity_poly.entity_id
_entity_poly.type
_entity_poly.pdbx_seq_one_letter_code
_entity_poly.pdbx_strand_id
1 'polypeptide(L)'
;IEITSGAERDLAGIWQRRLTQRGPDGDDGADALLDDLVASIESLVNNPEKGPVPPELEALGITDFRQLSRFPFRIIYGYQPEPAPGQVTVFVIADARRDFRTLLEERLLGSG
;
A
#
# COMPACT_ATOMS: atom_id res chain seq x y z
N ILE A 1 -0.39 -7.60 -11.18
CA ILE A 1 -0.62 -6.62 -10.11
C ILE A 1 -1.15 -5.34 -10.72
N GLU A 2 -2.23 -4.83 -10.17
CA GLU A 2 -2.74 -3.50 -10.50
C GLU A 2 -2.45 -2.55 -9.35
N ILE A 3 -2.17 -1.29 -9.70
CA ILE A 3 -2.00 -0.22 -8.74
C ILE A 3 -3.04 0.84 -9.10
N THR A 4 -3.96 1.15 -8.17
CA THR A 4 -4.99 2.14 -8.45
C THR A 4 -4.38 3.52 -8.65
N SER A 5 -5.12 4.43 -9.30
CA SER A 5 -4.64 5.80 -9.46
C SER A 5 -4.38 6.48 -8.13
N GLY A 6 -5.20 6.17 -7.10
CA GLY A 6 -4.96 6.67 -5.75
C GLY A 6 -3.64 6.18 -5.16
N ALA A 7 -3.34 4.89 -5.33
CA ALA A 7 -2.06 4.33 -4.86
C ALA A 7 -0.88 4.89 -5.66
N GLU A 8 -1.04 5.12 -6.94
CA GLU A 8 0.00 5.78 -7.74
C GLU A 8 0.28 7.20 -7.22
N ARG A 9 -0.77 7.95 -6.90
CA ARG A 9 -0.60 9.27 -6.29
C ARG A 9 0.08 9.19 -4.92
N ASP A 10 -0.23 8.15 -4.14
CA ASP A 10 0.43 7.92 -2.86
C ASP A 10 1.94 7.72 -3.06
N LEU A 11 2.32 6.87 -4.01
CA LEU A 11 3.74 6.63 -4.32
C LEU A 11 4.43 7.91 -4.77
N ALA A 12 3.81 8.67 -5.65
CA ALA A 12 4.37 9.93 -6.14
C ALA A 12 4.57 10.92 -5.00
N GLY A 13 3.60 11.02 -4.09
CA GLY A 13 3.71 11.90 -2.93
C GLY A 13 4.81 11.48 -1.96
N ILE A 14 4.93 10.18 -1.70
CA ILE A 14 5.98 9.63 -0.85
C ILE A 14 7.35 9.92 -1.45
N TRP A 15 7.52 9.66 -2.74
CA TRP A 15 8.77 9.93 -3.44
C TRP A 15 9.12 11.42 -3.38
N GLN A 16 8.15 12.28 -3.66
CA GLN A 16 8.37 13.73 -3.68
C GLN A 16 8.79 14.26 -2.32
N ARG A 17 8.15 13.80 -1.24
CA ARG A 17 8.53 14.22 0.11
C ARG A 17 9.93 13.74 0.48
N ARG A 18 10.28 12.51 0.13
CA ARG A 18 11.62 11.99 0.41
C ARG A 18 12.67 12.72 -0.42
N LEU A 19 12.35 13.03 -1.69
CA LEU A 19 13.22 13.80 -2.55
C LEU A 19 13.56 15.16 -1.92
N THR A 20 12.56 15.84 -1.39
CA THR A 20 12.74 17.13 -0.72
C THR A 20 13.59 17.00 0.56
N GLN A 21 13.40 15.92 1.30
CA GLN A 21 14.07 15.71 2.60
C GLN A 21 15.49 15.16 2.46
N ARG A 22 15.73 14.27 1.52
CA ARG A 22 16.97 13.48 1.44
C ARG A 22 17.62 13.45 0.05
N GLY A 23 17.00 14.07 -0.95
CA GLY A 23 17.48 14.00 -2.32
C GLY A 23 17.15 12.67 -3.00
N PRO A 24 17.57 12.53 -4.29
CA PRO A 24 17.23 11.34 -5.07
C PRO A 24 18.06 10.11 -4.73
N ASP A 25 19.34 10.31 -4.40
CA ASP A 25 20.33 9.23 -4.31
C ASP A 25 20.63 8.82 -2.87
N GLY A 26 21.32 7.68 -2.74
CA GLY A 26 21.76 7.16 -1.45
C GLY A 26 20.76 6.18 -0.86
N ASP A 27 21.16 5.51 0.23
CA ASP A 27 20.36 4.44 0.86
C ASP A 27 19.03 4.94 1.43
N ASP A 28 18.96 6.22 1.81
CA ASP A 28 17.74 6.82 2.34
C ASP A 28 17.13 7.85 1.37
N GLY A 29 17.61 7.89 0.13
CA GLY A 29 17.08 8.79 -0.89
C GLY A 29 15.72 8.35 -1.43
N ALA A 30 15.13 9.22 -2.25
CA ALA A 30 13.80 9.00 -2.81
C ALA A 30 13.75 7.77 -3.72
N ASP A 31 14.79 7.56 -4.53
CA ASP A 31 14.81 6.46 -5.48
C ASP A 31 14.92 5.10 -4.76
N ALA A 32 15.74 4.99 -3.72
CA ALA A 32 15.86 3.77 -2.94
C ALA A 32 14.54 3.44 -2.22
N LEU A 33 13.87 4.46 -1.68
CA LEU A 33 12.59 4.27 -1.02
C LEU A 33 11.53 3.75 -2.00
N LEU A 34 11.47 4.36 -3.18
CA LEU A 34 10.52 3.91 -4.21
C LEU A 34 10.80 2.47 -4.62
N ASP A 35 12.06 2.13 -4.85
CA ASP A 35 12.46 0.76 -5.21
C ASP A 35 12.06 -0.24 -4.13
N ASP A 36 12.24 0.10 -2.85
CA ASP A 36 11.86 -0.75 -1.73
C ASP A 36 10.34 -0.99 -1.69
N LEU A 37 9.56 0.07 -1.90
CA LEU A 37 8.10 -0.05 -1.90
C LEU A 37 7.62 -0.90 -3.09
N VAL A 38 8.19 -0.68 -4.25
CA VAL A 38 7.85 -1.45 -5.45
C VAL A 38 8.22 -2.92 -5.26
N ALA A 39 9.41 -3.19 -4.72
CA ALA A 39 9.84 -4.58 -4.44
C ALA A 39 8.89 -5.27 -3.47
N SER A 40 8.42 -4.55 -2.44
CA SER A 40 7.45 -5.09 -1.49
C SER A 40 6.14 -5.45 -2.18
N ILE A 41 5.65 -4.60 -3.06
CA ILE A 41 4.44 -4.86 -3.84
C ILE A 41 4.65 -6.08 -4.75
N GLU A 42 5.77 -6.14 -5.44
CA GLU A 42 6.08 -7.26 -6.35
C GLU A 42 6.17 -8.60 -5.62
N SER A 43 6.56 -8.59 -4.35
CA SER A 43 6.62 -9.81 -3.55
C SER A 43 5.24 -10.47 -3.37
N LEU A 44 4.16 -9.72 -3.59
CA LEU A 44 2.81 -10.25 -3.48
C LEU A 44 2.43 -11.17 -4.62
N VAL A 45 3.16 -11.15 -5.73
CA VAL A 45 2.91 -12.06 -6.86
C VAL A 45 3.01 -13.51 -6.41
N ASN A 46 4.02 -13.84 -5.60
CA ASN A 46 4.26 -15.20 -5.15
C ASN A 46 3.54 -15.55 -3.85
N ASN A 47 3.12 -14.54 -3.08
CA ASN A 47 2.46 -14.73 -1.78
C ASN A 47 1.35 -13.69 -1.61
N PRO A 48 0.28 -13.76 -2.42
CA PRO A 48 -0.76 -12.73 -2.38
C PRO A 48 -1.57 -12.69 -1.08
N GLU A 49 -1.55 -13.77 -0.31
CA GLU A 49 -2.31 -13.86 0.93
C GLU A 49 -1.45 -13.68 2.18
N LYS A 50 -0.19 -13.27 2.04
CA LYS A 50 0.71 -13.23 3.20
C LYS A 50 0.37 -12.13 4.21
N GLY A 51 -0.31 -11.08 3.80
CA GLY A 51 -0.66 -9.99 4.70
C GLY A 51 -1.94 -10.24 5.47
N PRO A 52 -2.00 -9.84 6.75
CA PRO A 52 -3.24 -9.95 7.53
C PRO A 52 -4.27 -8.90 7.08
N VAL A 53 -5.51 -9.09 7.56
CA VAL A 53 -6.55 -8.06 7.40
C VAL A 53 -6.17 -6.86 8.24
N PRO A 54 -6.27 -5.62 7.72
CA PRO A 54 -5.99 -4.43 8.53
C PRO A 54 -6.93 -4.40 9.74
N PRO A 55 -6.41 -4.18 10.95
CA PRO A 55 -7.25 -4.21 12.15
C PRO A 55 -8.36 -3.15 12.12
N GLU A 56 -8.13 -2.02 11.47
CA GLU A 56 -9.14 -0.97 11.34
C GLU A 56 -10.37 -1.44 10.55
N LEU A 57 -10.14 -2.29 9.55
CA LEU A 57 -11.22 -2.83 8.73
C LEU A 57 -11.84 -4.07 9.38
N GLU A 58 -11.02 -4.89 10.04
CA GLU A 58 -11.52 -6.06 10.77
C GLU A 58 -12.52 -5.64 11.84
N ALA A 59 -12.25 -4.53 12.52
CA ALA A 59 -13.16 -3.99 13.53
C ALA A 59 -14.53 -3.61 12.96
N LEU A 60 -14.60 -3.36 11.65
CA LEU A 60 -15.84 -3.04 10.94
C LEU A 60 -16.46 -4.27 10.26
N GLY A 61 -15.87 -5.45 10.46
CA GLY A 61 -16.32 -6.67 9.82
C GLY A 61 -15.94 -6.79 8.35
N ILE A 62 -15.00 -5.96 7.88
CA ILE A 62 -14.55 -5.94 6.48
C ILE A 62 -13.26 -6.74 6.38
N THR A 63 -13.31 -7.85 5.63
CA THR A 63 -12.17 -8.77 5.51
C THR A 63 -11.65 -8.89 4.06
N ASP A 64 -12.10 -8.01 3.17
CA ASP A 64 -11.76 -8.07 1.74
C ASP A 64 -10.36 -7.53 1.42
N PHE A 65 -9.72 -6.90 2.38
CA PHE A 65 -8.44 -6.24 2.18
C PHE A 65 -7.38 -6.84 3.10
N ARG A 66 -6.13 -6.71 2.67
CA ARG A 66 -4.95 -7.16 3.42
C ARG A 66 -3.95 -6.04 3.51
N GLN A 67 -3.03 -6.15 4.46
CA GLN A 67 -1.96 -5.16 4.57
C GLN A 67 -0.59 -5.81 4.51
N LEU A 68 0.35 -5.08 3.95
CA LEU A 68 1.76 -5.43 3.95
C LEU A 68 2.49 -4.26 4.61
N SER A 69 3.29 -4.57 5.63
CA SER A 69 4.06 -3.53 6.32
C SER A 69 5.44 -3.43 5.70
N ARG A 70 5.82 -2.24 5.33
CA ARG A 70 7.19 -1.90 4.93
C ARG A 70 7.54 -0.63 5.70
N PHE A 71 8.11 -0.81 6.88
CA PHE A 71 8.35 0.31 7.81
C PHE A 71 9.05 1.49 7.11
N PRO A 72 8.56 2.72 7.27
CA PRO A 72 7.44 3.14 8.13
C PRO A 72 6.08 3.18 7.42
N PHE A 73 5.93 2.49 6.29
CA PHE A 73 4.72 2.55 5.48
C PHE A 73 3.88 1.29 5.63
N ARG A 74 2.58 1.46 5.38
CA ARG A 74 1.62 0.36 5.24
C ARG A 74 1.08 0.37 3.82
N ILE A 75 0.97 -0.82 3.23
CA ILE A 75 0.44 -1.02 1.88
C ILE A 75 -0.86 -1.81 2.03
N ILE A 76 -1.97 -1.23 1.59
CA ILE A 76 -3.27 -1.89 1.66
C ILE A 76 -3.61 -2.40 0.27
N TYR A 77 -3.89 -3.70 0.19
CA TYR A 77 -4.17 -4.35 -1.09
C TYR A 77 -5.33 -5.33 -0.95
N GLY A 78 -5.89 -5.72 -2.10
CA GLY A 78 -6.87 -6.79 -2.19
C GLY A 78 -6.35 -7.88 -3.08
N TYR A 79 -6.83 -9.11 -2.86
CA TYR A 79 -6.48 -10.25 -3.68
C TYR A 79 -7.74 -11.00 -4.10
N GLN A 80 -7.88 -11.21 -5.41
CA GLN A 80 -8.93 -12.04 -5.98
C GLN A 80 -8.28 -13.24 -6.66
N PRO A 81 -8.49 -14.46 -6.15
CA PRO A 81 -7.87 -15.64 -6.72
C PRO A 81 -8.46 -16.07 -8.08
N GLU A 82 -9.70 -15.68 -8.35
CA GLU A 82 -10.39 -16.08 -9.57
C GLU A 82 -10.61 -14.89 -10.51
N PRO A 83 -10.47 -15.06 -11.82
CA PRO A 83 -9.96 -16.27 -12.49
C PRO A 83 -8.45 -16.41 -12.28
N ALA A 84 -7.97 -17.66 -12.29
CA ALA A 84 -6.54 -17.91 -12.16
C ALA A 84 -5.76 -17.18 -13.27
N PRO A 85 -4.54 -16.65 -12.99
CA PRO A 85 -3.72 -16.83 -11.78
C PRO A 85 -4.10 -15.90 -10.61
N GLY A 86 -5.19 -15.14 -10.73
CA GLY A 86 -5.62 -14.20 -9.72
C GLY A 86 -5.09 -12.80 -9.94
N GLN A 87 -5.56 -11.87 -9.12
CA GLN A 87 -5.24 -10.45 -9.27
C GLN A 87 -5.01 -9.81 -7.91
N VAL A 88 -3.86 -9.16 -7.77
CA VAL A 88 -3.54 -8.29 -6.62
C VAL A 88 -3.77 -6.85 -7.05
N THR A 89 -4.49 -6.10 -6.24
CA THR A 89 -4.74 -4.68 -6.49
C THR A 89 -4.29 -3.88 -5.28
N VAL A 90 -3.41 -2.91 -5.48
CA VAL A 90 -2.91 -2.03 -4.42
C VAL A 90 -3.77 -0.77 -4.38
N PHE A 91 -4.35 -0.47 -3.22
CA PHE A 91 -5.30 0.63 -3.06
C PHE A 91 -4.71 1.84 -2.32
N VAL A 92 -3.90 1.61 -1.30
CA VAL A 92 -3.39 2.68 -0.44
C VAL A 92 -1.96 2.38 -0.04
N ILE A 93 -1.11 3.40 -0.07
CA ILE A 93 0.24 3.34 0.50
C ILE A 93 0.42 4.60 1.33
N ALA A 94 0.61 4.44 2.63
CA ALA A 94 0.71 5.60 3.51
C ALA A 94 1.57 5.29 4.73
N ASP A 95 2.09 6.35 5.35
CA ASP A 95 2.86 6.25 6.58
C ASP A 95 1.98 5.65 7.69
N ALA A 96 2.55 4.68 8.40
CA ALA A 96 1.82 3.92 9.43
C ALA A 96 1.34 4.80 10.59
N ARG A 97 1.88 6.00 10.75
CA ARG A 97 1.50 6.93 11.82
C ARG A 97 0.23 7.72 11.49
N ARG A 98 -0.26 7.65 10.26
CA ARG A 98 -1.49 8.33 9.89
C ARG A 98 -2.70 7.68 10.54
N ASP A 99 -3.79 8.43 10.64
CA ASP A 99 -5.08 7.90 11.10
C ASP A 99 -5.65 7.00 10.01
N PHE A 100 -5.29 5.71 10.06
CA PHE A 100 -5.71 4.75 9.05
C PHE A 100 -7.21 4.48 9.08
N ARG A 101 -7.86 4.61 10.21
CA ARG A 101 -9.31 4.43 10.26
C ARG A 101 -9.99 5.42 9.32
N THR A 102 -9.70 6.70 9.48
CA THR A 102 -10.28 7.74 8.62
C THR A 102 -9.82 7.57 7.18
N LEU A 103 -8.53 7.31 6.98
CA LEU A 103 -7.97 7.16 5.64
C LEU A 103 -8.64 6.03 4.88
N LEU A 104 -8.80 4.86 5.51
CA LEU A 104 -9.40 3.70 4.85
C LEU A 104 -10.89 3.90 4.61
N GLU A 105 -11.60 4.56 5.54
CA GLU A 105 -13.00 4.88 5.32
C GLU A 105 -13.17 5.76 4.08
N GLU A 106 -12.34 6.77 3.92
CA GLU A 106 -12.40 7.68 2.77
C GLU A 106 -12.01 6.97 1.46
N ARG A 107 -10.95 6.19 1.51
CA ARG A 107 -10.33 5.63 0.31
C ARG A 107 -11.03 4.36 -0.19
N LEU A 108 -11.51 3.54 0.70
CA LEU A 108 -12.05 2.21 0.37
C LEU A 108 -13.56 2.12 0.48
N LEU A 109 -14.18 2.87 1.38
CA LEU A 109 -15.60 2.75 1.65
C LEU A 109 -16.44 3.81 0.95
N GLY A 110 -15.81 4.64 0.15
CA GLY A 110 -16.50 5.57 -0.72
C GLY A 110 -17.30 6.62 0.00
N SER A 111 -16.83 7.07 1.16
CA SER A 111 -17.53 8.06 1.97
C SER A 111 -17.46 9.48 1.39
N GLY A 112 -16.80 9.62 0.29
CA GLY A 112 -16.63 10.91 -0.34
C GLY A 112 -17.80 11.34 -1.18
#